data_b38806a453ac951580f4f8978006e5de
#
_entry.id   b38806a453ac951580f4f8978006e5de
#
_cell.length_a   1.000
_cell.length_b   1.000
_cell.length_c   1.000
_cell.angle_alpha   90.00
_cell.angle_beta   90.00
_cell.angle_gamma   90.00
#
_symmetry.space_group_name_H-M   'P 1'
#
loop_
_entity.id
_entity.type
_entity.pdbx_description
1 polymer ?
#
loop_
_entity_poly.entity_id
_entity_poly.type
_entity_poly.pdbx_seq_one_letter_code
_entity_poly.pdbx_strand_id
1 'polypeptide(L)'
;GNNNDKALGTAAQYLEYLGTADMTPEEVKSEFYRLACSFFVSPGAKRTYVVLSGLSENMPAAMALFEKLMANAKVNPEAYTNMANDILKSRKDAKLNQMQNFSRLVTYATYGPKSPSTNILTEAELTSMDPQQLVDRIKQLNSFKHRILYYGPNNQDELLAIINKEHQAPETLNEIPEGNNFEPLLTPETKIFIAPYEAKQIYMSQVSNKGEKFDPAAESGRQLYNEYFGGGMNSIVFQEMRESRGLAYSAWAGMLKPSYLTDPYTLRTQIATQNDKMIDAINTFNDIINNMPESEAAFKLAKDGMIARMRTDRTIKMDVIWDYISAQYLGQNVDSRIKLYNDVQNMTLQDVIDYQNKWIKGRTYTYCILGDKKELDMESLKKVGPVIELKQEDIFGY
;
A
#
# COMPACT_ATOMS: atom_id res chain seq x y z
N GLY A 1 7.06 11.26 7.97
CA GLY A 1 6.10 10.85 6.92
C GLY A 1 4.81 11.66 6.98
N ASN A 2 3.86 11.36 6.09
CA ASN A 2 2.61 12.12 5.98
C ASN A 2 1.73 12.05 7.23
N ASN A 3 1.87 11.04 8.07
CA ASN A 3 1.14 10.96 9.34
C ASN A 3 1.57 12.07 10.33
N ASN A 4 2.80 12.55 10.21
CA ASN A 4 3.33 13.67 11.02
C ASN A 4 2.98 15.02 10.40
N ASP A 5 3.13 15.12 9.08
CA ASP A 5 2.92 16.35 8.32
C ASP A 5 2.23 16.04 6.99
N LYS A 6 0.93 16.33 6.91
CA LYS A 6 0.11 16.09 5.72
C LYS A 6 0.52 16.89 4.49
N ALA A 7 1.31 17.96 4.67
CA ALA A 7 1.83 18.78 3.58
C ALA A 7 3.10 18.20 2.95
N LEU A 8 3.74 17.22 3.59
CA LEU A 8 5.02 16.68 3.13
C LEU A 8 4.93 16.03 1.74
N GLY A 9 3.80 15.35 1.43
CA GLY A 9 3.55 14.83 0.09
C GLY A 9 3.50 15.90 -0.99
N THR A 10 2.84 17.02 -0.68
CA THR A 10 2.78 18.19 -1.57
C THR A 10 4.16 18.85 -1.70
N ALA A 11 4.93 18.92 -0.60
CA ALA A 11 6.29 19.46 -0.62
C ALA A 11 7.22 18.63 -1.51
N ALA A 12 7.17 17.29 -1.39
CA ALA A 12 7.95 16.40 -2.23
C ALA A 12 7.61 16.52 -3.72
N GLN A 13 6.32 16.63 -4.06
CA GLN A 13 5.88 16.89 -5.43
C GLN A 13 6.35 18.24 -5.92
N TYR A 14 6.30 19.27 -5.08
CA TYR A 14 6.73 20.62 -5.45
C TYR A 14 8.23 20.71 -5.72
N LEU A 15 9.05 19.90 -5.05
CA LEU A 15 10.50 19.86 -5.28
C LEU A 15 10.88 19.59 -6.75
N GLU A 16 10.05 18.84 -7.49
CA GLU A 16 10.28 18.54 -8.90
C GLU A 16 10.21 19.78 -9.82
N TYR A 17 9.62 20.86 -9.34
CA TYR A 17 9.45 22.13 -10.06
C TYR A 17 10.42 23.21 -9.57
N LEU A 18 11.36 22.87 -8.69
CA LEU A 18 12.26 23.82 -8.08
C LEU A 18 13.65 23.75 -8.69
N GLY A 19 14.26 24.92 -8.80
CA GLY A 19 15.69 25.10 -9.05
C GLY A 19 16.37 25.66 -7.80
N THR A 20 17.61 26.12 -7.99
CA THR A 20 18.42 26.82 -6.97
C THR A 20 18.61 28.28 -7.37
N ALA A 21 19.42 29.05 -6.63
CA ALA A 21 19.71 30.42 -6.98
C ALA A 21 20.46 30.57 -8.32
N ASP A 22 21.22 29.55 -8.71
CA ASP A 22 22.11 29.53 -9.87
C ASP A 22 21.73 28.48 -10.93
N MET A 23 20.66 27.73 -10.73
CA MET A 23 20.16 26.71 -11.69
C MET A 23 18.64 26.74 -11.75
N THR A 24 18.10 26.78 -12.97
CA THR A 24 16.67 26.59 -13.21
C THR A 24 16.27 25.12 -12.95
N PRO A 25 14.96 24.81 -12.81
CA PRO A 25 14.50 23.42 -12.69
C PRO A 25 14.93 22.53 -13.88
N GLU A 26 14.95 23.11 -15.09
CA GLU A 26 15.36 22.43 -16.32
C GLU A 26 16.86 22.14 -16.32
N GLU A 27 17.70 23.08 -15.83
CA GLU A 27 19.14 22.88 -15.68
C GLU A 27 19.44 21.80 -14.65
N VAL A 28 18.74 21.77 -13.50
CA VAL A 28 18.87 20.70 -12.51
C VAL A 28 18.56 19.34 -13.13
N LYS A 29 17.44 19.22 -13.85
CA LYS A 29 17.05 17.97 -14.55
C LYS A 29 18.06 17.55 -15.60
N SER A 30 18.57 18.52 -16.39
CA SER A 30 19.59 18.27 -17.43
C SER A 30 20.89 17.78 -16.80
N GLU A 31 21.29 18.33 -15.66
CA GLU A 31 22.52 17.92 -14.98
C GLU A 31 22.40 16.51 -14.39
N PHE A 32 21.28 16.16 -13.76
CA PHE A 32 21.00 14.78 -13.36
C PHE A 32 21.02 13.81 -14.55
N TYR A 33 20.41 14.21 -15.67
CA TYR A 33 20.45 13.40 -16.91
C TYR A 33 21.88 13.20 -17.41
N ARG A 34 22.69 14.27 -17.43
CA ARG A 34 24.12 14.22 -17.83
C ARG A 34 24.93 13.27 -16.94
N LEU A 35 24.61 13.21 -15.65
CA LEU A 35 25.21 12.29 -14.69
C LEU A 35 24.66 10.86 -14.82
N ALA A 36 23.69 10.60 -15.67
CA ALA A 36 22.94 9.35 -15.71
C ALA A 36 22.43 8.94 -14.34
N CYS A 37 21.98 9.90 -13.56
CA CYS A 37 21.44 9.77 -12.21
C CYS A 37 20.02 10.34 -12.14
N SER A 38 19.29 9.92 -11.13
CA SER A 38 17.95 10.45 -10.82
C SER A 38 17.73 10.45 -9.31
N PHE A 39 16.82 11.30 -8.85
CA PHE A 39 16.37 11.28 -7.47
C PHE A 39 14.85 11.33 -7.39
N PHE A 40 14.32 10.91 -6.26
CA PHE A 40 12.93 11.21 -5.87
C PHE A 40 12.82 11.26 -4.35
N VAL A 41 11.82 12.00 -3.87
CA VAL A 41 11.41 12.06 -2.48
C VAL A 41 10.02 11.45 -2.37
N SER A 42 9.89 10.40 -1.57
CA SER A 42 8.63 9.65 -1.42
C SER A 42 8.16 9.63 0.04
N PRO A 43 7.31 10.57 0.43
CA PRO A 43 6.69 10.57 1.76
C PRO A 43 5.60 9.50 1.86
N GLY A 44 5.90 8.41 2.55
CA GLY A 44 4.90 7.44 2.96
C GLY A 44 4.18 7.88 4.25
N ALA A 45 3.27 7.05 4.75
CA ALA A 45 2.51 7.35 5.96
C ALA A 45 3.41 7.59 7.18
N LYS A 46 4.26 6.62 7.51
CA LYS A 46 5.14 6.66 8.70
C LYS A 46 6.56 7.13 8.40
N ARG A 47 7.02 7.13 7.15
CA ARG A 47 8.41 7.40 6.75
C ARG A 47 8.49 8.14 5.43
N THR A 48 9.59 8.87 5.26
CA THR A 48 9.93 9.50 3.99
C THR A 48 11.21 8.86 3.47
N TYR A 49 11.16 8.42 2.23
CA TYR A 49 12.35 7.94 1.53
C TYR A 49 12.85 9.02 0.59
N VAL A 50 14.14 9.27 0.68
CA VAL A 50 14.90 10.06 -0.28
C VAL A 50 15.77 9.07 -1.03
N VAL A 51 15.62 8.99 -2.33
CA VAL A 51 16.31 8.00 -3.16
C VAL A 51 17.12 8.71 -4.23
N LEU A 52 18.41 8.39 -4.30
CA LEU A 52 19.33 8.77 -5.36
C LEU A 52 19.78 7.48 -6.06
N SER A 53 19.64 7.41 -7.36
CA SER A 53 20.01 6.22 -8.16
C SER A 53 20.67 6.61 -9.47
N GLY A 54 21.60 5.76 -9.95
CA GLY A 54 22.30 5.99 -11.23
C GLY A 54 23.64 5.27 -11.28
N LEU A 55 24.56 5.79 -12.08
CA LEU A 55 25.91 5.26 -12.23
C LEU A 55 26.72 5.54 -10.96
N SER A 56 27.36 4.50 -10.41
CA SER A 56 28.11 4.61 -9.15
C SER A 56 29.30 5.55 -9.24
N GLU A 57 29.95 5.65 -10.39
CA GLU A 57 31.06 6.60 -10.63
C GLU A 57 30.62 8.06 -10.52
N ASN A 58 29.36 8.37 -10.81
CA ASN A 58 28.77 9.69 -10.73
C ASN A 58 28.06 9.98 -9.40
N MET A 59 28.01 9.00 -8.48
CA MET A 59 27.33 9.14 -7.19
C MET A 59 27.78 10.37 -6.39
N PRO A 60 29.09 10.69 -6.24
CA PRO A 60 29.51 11.87 -5.50
C PRO A 60 28.96 13.17 -6.09
N ALA A 61 29.03 13.34 -7.42
CA ALA A 61 28.53 14.53 -8.10
C ALA A 61 27.00 14.64 -8.03
N ALA A 62 26.28 13.51 -8.19
CA ALA A 62 24.83 13.47 -8.08
C ALA A 62 24.37 13.77 -6.64
N MET A 63 25.08 13.26 -5.62
CA MET A 63 24.80 13.57 -4.22
C MET A 63 25.03 15.05 -3.92
N ALA A 64 26.16 15.63 -4.35
CA ALA A 64 26.44 17.05 -4.19
C ALA A 64 25.35 17.92 -4.86
N LEU A 65 24.91 17.57 -6.07
CA LEU A 65 23.82 18.27 -6.77
C LEU A 65 22.50 18.18 -6.02
N PHE A 66 22.18 16.98 -5.53
CA PHE A 66 20.94 16.76 -4.75
C PHE A 66 20.95 17.53 -3.43
N GLU A 67 22.03 17.46 -2.66
CA GLU A 67 22.20 18.21 -1.41
C GLU A 67 22.12 19.73 -1.66
N LYS A 68 22.76 20.22 -2.76
CA LYS A 68 22.64 21.61 -3.18
C LYS A 68 21.17 22.00 -3.46
N LEU A 69 20.41 21.15 -4.17
CA LEU A 69 19.00 21.38 -4.42
C LEU A 69 18.20 21.42 -3.10
N MET A 70 18.41 20.42 -2.23
CA MET A 70 17.71 20.34 -0.94
C MET A 70 17.97 21.56 -0.05
N ALA A 71 19.23 22.02 0.03
CA ALA A 71 19.62 23.16 0.87
C ALA A 71 19.22 24.52 0.28
N ASN A 72 19.24 24.66 -1.04
CA ASN A 72 19.13 25.96 -1.72
C ASN A 72 17.91 26.04 -2.66
N ALA A 73 16.94 25.12 -2.54
CA ALA A 73 15.74 25.17 -3.34
C ALA A 73 15.08 26.56 -3.23
N LYS A 74 14.73 27.13 -4.38
CA LYS A 74 14.14 28.46 -4.50
C LYS A 74 12.66 28.36 -4.83
N VAL A 75 11.85 29.08 -4.06
CA VAL A 75 10.40 29.11 -4.28
C VAL A 75 10.07 29.60 -5.70
N ASN A 76 9.08 28.94 -6.32
CA ASN A 76 8.51 29.30 -7.61
C ASN A 76 6.97 29.35 -7.47
N PRO A 77 6.41 30.54 -7.17
CA PRO A 77 4.97 30.71 -6.91
C PRO A 77 4.08 30.33 -8.10
N GLU A 78 4.54 30.56 -9.33
CA GLU A 78 3.78 30.21 -10.53
C GLU A 78 3.70 28.69 -10.68
N ALA A 79 4.82 27.99 -10.54
CA ALA A 79 4.85 26.53 -10.59
C ALA A 79 3.99 25.91 -9.46
N TYR A 80 4.00 26.52 -8.26
CA TYR A 80 3.12 26.09 -7.18
C TYR A 80 1.64 26.23 -7.54
N THR A 81 1.22 27.36 -8.09
CA THR A 81 -0.16 27.62 -8.50
C THR A 81 -0.62 26.57 -9.53
N ASN A 82 0.22 26.30 -10.52
CA ASN A 82 -0.07 25.30 -11.55
C ASN A 82 -0.19 23.91 -10.94
N MET A 83 0.75 23.51 -10.09
CA MET A 83 0.73 22.21 -9.38
C MET A 83 -0.52 22.07 -8.49
N ALA A 84 -0.88 23.10 -7.73
CA ALA A 84 -2.08 23.09 -6.89
C ALA A 84 -3.36 22.88 -7.71
N ASN A 85 -3.47 23.55 -8.86
CA ASN A 85 -4.59 23.38 -9.80
C ASN A 85 -4.62 21.93 -10.36
N ASP A 86 -3.47 21.37 -10.71
CA ASP A 86 -3.36 19.99 -11.21
C ASP A 86 -3.77 18.97 -10.13
N ILE A 87 -3.39 19.21 -8.87
CA ILE A 87 -3.84 18.38 -7.74
C ILE A 87 -5.35 18.43 -7.59
N LEU A 88 -5.96 19.63 -7.64
CA LEU A 88 -7.41 19.79 -7.53
C LEU A 88 -8.15 19.15 -8.71
N LYS A 89 -7.61 19.25 -9.92
CA LYS A 89 -8.14 18.57 -11.10
C LYS A 89 -8.06 17.05 -10.91
N SER A 90 -6.90 16.53 -10.52
CA SER A 90 -6.70 15.10 -10.26
C SER A 90 -7.66 14.55 -9.20
N ARG A 91 -8.01 15.34 -8.16
CA ARG A 91 -9.01 14.97 -7.16
C ARG A 91 -10.42 14.85 -7.76
N LYS A 92 -10.80 15.73 -8.68
CA LYS A 92 -12.08 15.65 -9.40
C LYS A 92 -12.10 14.42 -10.31
N ASP A 93 -11.03 14.19 -11.06
CA ASP A 93 -10.90 13.03 -11.95
C ASP A 93 -10.91 11.70 -11.17
N ALA A 94 -10.32 11.67 -9.96
CA ALA A 94 -10.35 10.52 -9.08
C ALA A 94 -11.77 10.09 -8.70
N LYS A 95 -12.68 11.03 -8.48
CA LYS A 95 -14.10 10.74 -8.19
C LYS A 95 -14.85 10.15 -9.39
N LEU A 96 -14.36 10.33 -10.60
CA LEU A 96 -14.90 9.72 -11.82
C LEU A 96 -14.33 8.33 -12.10
N ASN A 97 -13.27 7.92 -11.41
CA ASN A 97 -12.61 6.64 -11.64
C ASN A 97 -13.16 5.56 -10.71
N GLN A 98 -13.73 4.50 -11.29
CA GLN A 98 -14.37 3.41 -10.54
C GLN A 98 -13.42 2.74 -9.54
N MET A 99 -12.19 2.41 -9.97
CA MET A 99 -11.24 1.71 -9.11
C MET A 99 -10.76 2.60 -7.95
N GLN A 100 -10.61 3.90 -8.18
CA GLN A 100 -10.25 4.84 -7.11
C GLN A 100 -11.38 4.98 -6.09
N ASN A 101 -12.64 5.11 -6.53
CA ASN A 101 -13.82 5.08 -5.64
C ASN A 101 -13.84 3.80 -4.80
N PHE A 102 -13.65 2.64 -5.44
CA PHE A 102 -13.62 1.37 -4.73
C PHE A 102 -12.48 1.27 -3.72
N SER A 103 -11.27 1.68 -4.10
CA SER A 103 -10.12 1.71 -3.20
C SER A 103 -10.36 2.62 -1.98
N ARG A 104 -10.98 3.80 -2.19
CA ARG A 104 -11.36 4.72 -1.11
C ARG A 104 -12.42 4.15 -0.19
N LEU A 105 -13.42 3.47 -0.75
CA LEU A 105 -14.45 2.78 0.02
C LEU A 105 -13.85 1.69 0.92
N VAL A 106 -12.95 0.87 0.39
CA VAL A 106 -12.26 -0.16 1.18
C VAL A 106 -11.34 0.45 2.24
N THR A 107 -10.67 1.57 1.93
CA THR A 107 -9.87 2.30 2.91
C THR A 107 -10.75 2.87 4.03
N TYR A 108 -11.90 3.43 3.69
CA TYR A 108 -12.89 3.88 4.67
C TYR A 108 -13.39 2.74 5.56
N ALA A 109 -13.67 1.57 4.99
CA ALA A 109 -14.06 0.40 5.76
C ALA A 109 -12.94 -0.07 6.72
N THR A 110 -11.69 0.10 6.31
CA THR A 110 -10.52 -0.31 7.10
C THR A 110 -10.20 0.67 8.23
N TYR A 111 -10.30 1.97 7.99
CA TYR A 111 -9.82 3.00 8.94
C TYR A 111 -10.89 3.97 9.43
N GLY A 112 -12.09 3.98 8.82
CA GLY A 112 -13.10 5.00 9.06
C GLY A 112 -12.81 6.31 8.31
N PRO A 113 -13.51 7.41 8.68
CA PRO A 113 -13.40 8.71 8.01
C PRO A 113 -12.01 9.37 8.15
N LYS A 114 -11.29 9.06 9.23
CA LYS A 114 -9.91 9.51 9.44
C LYS A 114 -8.95 8.40 9.08
N SER A 115 -8.24 8.55 7.98
CA SER A 115 -7.36 7.52 7.42
C SER A 115 -6.08 8.13 6.86
N PRO A 116 -5.02 7.36 6.59
CA PRO A 116 -3.86 7.88 5.89
C PRO A 116 -4.21 8.56 4.55
N SER A 117 -5.26 8.11 3.87
CA SER A 117 -5.66 8.63 2.57
C SER A 117 -6.49 9.92 2.63
N THR A 118 -7.09 10.24 3.78
CA THR A 118 -7.80 11.51 4.03
C THR A 118 -6.93 12.54 4.77
N ASN A 119 -5.74 12.14 5.23
CA ASN A 119 -4.77 13.02 5.87
C ASN A 119 -3.95 13.81 4.83
N ILE A 120 -4.63 14.65 4.08
CA ILE A 120 -4.08 15.48 3.01
C ILE A 120 -4.48 16.95 3.21
N LEU A 121 -3.82 17.87 2.50
CA LEU A 121 -4.24 19.27 2.49
C LEU A 121 -5.64 19.39 1.90
N THR A 122 -6.51 20.14 2.56
CA THR A 122 -7.82 20.53 1.99
C THR A 122 -7.63 21.45 0.79
N GLU A 123 -8.70 21.69 0.00
CA GLU A 123 -8.66 22.65 -1.10
C GLU A 123 -8.31 24.07 -0.59
N ALA A 124 -8.93 24.48 0.52
CA ALA A 124 -8.65 25.79 1.12
C ALA A 124 -7.19 25.91 1.58
N GLU A 125 -6.65 24.88 2.26
CA GLU A 125 -5.24 24.87 2.67
C GLU A 125 -4.30 24.89 1.47
N LEU A 126 -4.60 24.11 0.42
CA LEU A 126 -3.78 24.03 -0.78
C LEU A 126 -3.74 25.36 -1.54
N THR A 127 -4.90 26.05 -1.64
CA THR A 127 -5.00 27.33 -2.38
C THR A 127 -4.45 28.52 -1.60
N SER A 128 -4.47 28.48 -0.27
CA SER A 128 -3.99 29.57 0.59
C SER A 128 -2.56 29.38 1.12
N MET A 129 -1.93 28.25 0.87
CA MET A 129 -0.61 27.93 1.40
C MET A 129 0.47 28.83 0.77
N ASP A 130 1.34 29.38 1.63
CA ASP A 130 2.57 29.99 1.15
C ASP A 130 3.54 28.88 0.68
N PRO A 131 3.92 28.85 -0.61
CA PRO A 131 4.82 27.81 -1.13
C PRO A 131 6.20 27.79 -0.47
N GLN A 132 6.64 28.88 0.18
CA GLN A 132 7.85 28.88 0.98
C GLN A 132 7.81 27.83 2.10
N GLN A 133 6.66 27.62 2.70
CA GLN A 133 6.49 26.60 3.74
C GLN A 133 6.75 25.18 3.22
N LEU A 134 6.50 24.89 1.94
CA LEU A 134 6.84 23.59 1.33
C LEU A 134 8.34 23.45 1.11
N VAL A 135 8.99 24.53 0.65
CA VAL A 135 10.46 24.57 0.50
C VAL A 135 11.14 24.37 1.85
N ASP A 136 10.65 25.01 2.91
CA ASP A 136 11.22 24.88 4.26
C ASP A 136 11.09 23.44 4.79
N ARG A 137 9.98 22.74 4.51
CA ARG A 137 9.82 21.31 4.86
C ARG A 137 10.86 20.42 4.18
N ILE A 138 11.14 20.68 2.91
CA ILE A 138 12.17 19.94 2.16
C ILE A 138 13.54 20.19 2.78
N LYS A 139 13.89 21.45 3.04
CA LYS A 139 15.18 21.82 3.66
C LYS A 139 15.38 21.19 5.05
N GLN A 140 14.31 20.98 5.79
CA GLN A 140 14.35 20.38 7.13
C GLN A 140 14.52 18.86 7.13
N LEU A 141 14.36 18.16 6.01
CA LEU A 141 14.40 16.68 6.00
C LEU A 141 15.71 16.12 6.55
N ASN A 142 16.83 16.73 6.19
CA ASN A 142 18.17 16.30 6.66
C ASN A 142 18.42 16.58 8.14
N SER A 143 17.58 17.38 8.81
CA SER A 143 17.74 17.69 10.23
C SER A 143 17.20 16.61 11.17
N PHE A 144 16.44 15.66 10.68
CA PHE A 144 15.87 14.58 11.50
C PHE A 144 16.76 13.34 11.50
N LYS A 145 16.64 12.53 12.56
CA LYS A 145 17.27 11.20 12.60
C LYS A 145 16.85 10.39 11.38
N HIS A 146 17.81 9.86 10.65
CA HIS A 146 17.59 9.09 9.44
C HIS A 146 18.60 7.95 9.31
N ARG A 147 18.35 7.05 8.38
CA ARG A 147 19.22 5.92 8.05
C ARG A 147 19.58 6.00 6.58
N ILE A 148 20.85 5.87 6.27
CA ILE A 148 21.34 5.75 4.90
C ILE A 148 21.41 4.27 4.55
N LEU A 149 20.87 3.92 3.40
CA LEU A 149 20.82 2.57 2.85
C LEU A 149 21.51 2.61 1.49
N TYR A 150 22.44 1.73 1.28
CA TYR A 150 23.22 1.71 0.05
C TYR A 150 23.23 0.32 -0.58
N TYR A 151 23.06 0.29 -1.89
CA TYR A 151 23.32 -0.84 -2.75
C TYR A 151 24.16 -0.39 -3.94
N GLY A 152 25.38 -0.87 -4.06
CA GLY A 152 26.31 -0.49 -5.11
C GLY A 152 27.67 -1.17 -4.96
N PRO A 153 28.62 -0.87 -5.84
CA PRO A 153 29.93 -1.53 -5.87
C PRO A 153 30.93 -0.99 -4.83
N ASN A 154 30.72 0.21 -4.25
CA ASN A 154 31.64 0.79 -3.30
C ASN A 154 31.69 -0.03 -2.00
N ASN A 155 32.86 -0.20 -1.45
CA ASN A 155 33.02 -0.74 -0.11
C ASN A 155 32.61 0.29 0.96
N GLN A 156 32.59 -0.13 2.22
CA GLN A 156 32.11 0.72 3.32
C GLN A 156 32.94 1.99 3.50
N ASP A 157 34.26 1.92 3.40
CA ASP A 157 35.15 3.07 3.62
C ASP A 157 35.00 4.10 2.49
N GLU A 158 34.92 3.65 1.24
CA GLU A 158 34.68 4.51 0.08
C GLU A 158 33.31 5.19 0.20
N LEU A 159 32.26 4.45 0.58
CA LEU A 159 30.92 4.99 0.78
C LEU A 159 30.91 6.03 1.90
N LEU A 160 31.52 5.74 3.05
CA LEU A 160 31.58 6.67 4.17
C LEU A 160 32.35 7.95 3.81
N ALA A 161 33.42 7.85 3.01
CA ALA A 161 34.16 9.04 2.54
C ALA A 161 33.27 9.94 1.67
N ILE A 162 32.45 9.36 0.77
CA ILE A 162 31.49 10.09 -0.07
C ILE A 162 30.42 10.75 0.80
N ILE A 163 29.78 9.97 1.69
CA ILE A 163 28.70 10.47 2.56
C ILE A 163 29.21 11.60 3.46
N ASN A 164 30.35 11.41 4.13
CA ASN A 164 30.90 12.41 5.04
C ASN A 164 31.29 13.72 4.31
N LYS A 165 31.60 13.64 3.03
CA LYS A 165 31.95 14.81 2.23
C LYS A 165 30.71 15.53 1.69
N GLU A 166 29.74 14.79 1.15
CA GLU A 166 28.64 15.35 0.35
C GLU A 166 27.34 15.48 1.12
N HIS A 167 27.05 14.59 2.09
CA HIS A 167 25.79 14.64 2.84
C HIS A 167 25.87 15.65 3.97
N GLN A 168 25.07 16.70 3.87
CA GLN A 168 25.05 17.81 4.82
C GLN A 168 23.93 17.62 5.85
N ALA A 169 24.28 17.06 6.99
CA ALA A 169 23.40 16.96 8.14
C ALA A 169 23.94 17.77 9.33
N PRO A 170 23.09 18.34 10.19
CA PRO A 170 23.52 19.00 11.42
C PRO A 170 24.24 18.01 12.36
N GLU A 171 25.16 18.51 13.20
CA GLU A 171 25.84 17.68 14.22
C GLU A 171 24.84 17.00 15.17
N THR A 172 23.76 17.70 15.52
CA THR A 172 22.68 17.16 16.35
C THR A 172 21.43 17.03 15.52
N LEU A 173 20.99 15.79 15.34
CA LEU A 173 19.74 15.48 14.63
C LEU A 173 18.52 15.53 15.56
N ASN A 174 17.47 16.12 15.05
CA ASN A 174 16.18 16.15 15.74
C ASN A 174 15.56 14.75 15.84
N GLU A 175 14.84 14.52 16.93
CA GLU A 175 13.99 13.33 17.04
C GLU A 175 12.88 13.37 15.98
N ILE A 176 12.45 12.19 15.55
CA ILE A 176 11.34 12.08 14.61
C ILE A 176 10.05 12.46 15.37
N PRO A 177 9.29 13.46 14.89
CA PRO A 177 8.05 13.85 15.56
C PRO A 177 7.05 12.70 15.61
N GLU A 178 6.27 12.64 16.68
CA GLU A 178 5.12 11.74 16.71
C GLU A 178 4.09 12.15 15.66
N GLY A 179 3.47 11.17 15.00
CA GLY A 179 2.46 11.39 13.97
C GLY A 179 1.10 10.87 14.39
N ASN A 180 0.10 11.18 13.59
CA ASN A 180 -1.21 10.56 13.72
C ASN A 180 -1.07 9.05 13.57
N ASN A 181 -1.64 8.30 14.51
CA ASN A 181 -1.71 6.86 14.41
C ASN A 181 -3.07 6.47 13.81
N PHE A 182 -3.05 6.00 12.57
CA PHE A 182 -4.24 5.47 11.90
C PHE A 182 -4.23 3.95 12.09
N GLU A 183 -5.10 3.47 12.98
CA GLU A 183 -5.23 2.04 13.26
C GLU A 183 -6.38 1.43 12.46
N PRO A 184 -6.17 0.24 11.86
CA PRO A 184 -7.26 -0.49 11.24
C PRO A 184 -8.35 -0.83 12.25
N LEU A 185 -9.60 -0.50 11.91
CA LEU A 185 -10.76 -0.75 12.76
C LEU A 185 -11.01 -2.25 12.92
N LEU A 186 -11.40 -2.66 14.12
CA LEU A 186 -11.92 -4.01 14.35
C LEU A 186 -13.26 -4.20 13.64
N THR A 187 -13.55 -5.45 13.30
CA THR A 187 -14.81 -5.86 12.67
C THR A 187 -15.60 -6.75 13.64
N PRO A 188 -16.19 -6.19 14.71
CA PRO A 188 -16.90 -6.99 15.73
C PRO A 188 -18.24 -7.51 15.23
N GLU A 189 -18.85 -6.86 14.25
CA GLU A 189 -20.15 -7.17 13.68
C GLU A 189 -20.14 -7.04 12.16
N THR A 190 -21.06 -7.73 11.52
CA THR A 190 -21.24 -7.62 10.06
C THR A 190 -22.03 -6.35 9.74
N LYS A 191 -21.53 -5.59 8.73
CA LYS A 191 -22.19 -4.41 8.16
C LYS A 191 -21.83 -4.23 6.69
N ILE A 192 -22.62 -3.45 5.98
CA ILE A 192 -22.46 -3.20 4.56
C ILE A 192 -22.32 -1.70 4.33
N PHE A 193 -21.22 -1.28 3.71
CA PHE A 193 -21.06 0.05 3.14
C PHE A 193 -21.36 0.02 1.65
N ILE A 194 -22.23 0.92 1.20
CA ILE A 194 -22.52 1.14 -0.21
C ILE A 194 -22.11 2.57 -0.56
N ALA A 195 -21.24 2.70 -1.57
CA ALA A 195 -20.92 3.99 -2.19
C ALA A 195 -21.49 4.00 -3.62
N PRO A 196 -22.08 5.15 -4.06
CA PRO A 196 -22.74 5.23 -5.35
C PRO A 196 -21.73 5.21 -6.51
N TYR A 197 -22.01 4.36 -7.50
CA TYR A 197 -21.29 4.40 -8.78
C TYR A 197 -22.14 3.69 -9.86
N GLU A 198 -22.38 4.37 -10.97
CA GLU A 198 -23.13 3.80 -12.09
C GLU A 198 -22.21 2.96 -12.97
N ALA A 199 -22.36 1.64 -12.93
CA ALA A 199 -21.64 0.72 -13.79
C ALA A 199 -22.39 -0.61 -13.92
N LYS A 200 -22.25 -1.27 -15.07
CA LYS A 200 -22.78 -2.62 -15.29
C LYS A 200 -22.01 -3.67 -14.50
N GLN A 201 -20.70 -3.49 -14.40
CA GLN A 201 -19.82 -4.31 -13.57
C GLN A 201 -19.46 -3.52 -12.31
N ILE A 202 -19.77 -4.09 -11.17
CA ILE A 202 -19.55 -3.50 -9.86
C ILE A 202 -18.47 -4.26 -9.08
N TYR A 203 -17.90 -3.58 -8.11
CA TYR A 203 -16.90 -4.16 -7.23
C TYR A 203 -17.45 -4.36 -5.81
N MET A 204 -17.10 -5.51 -5.23
CA MET A 204 -17.34 -5.80 -3.82
C MET A 204 -16.07 -6.31 -3.15
N SER A 205 -15.90 -5.95 -1.89
CA SER A 205 -14.87 -6.51 -1.00
C SER A 205 -15.47 -6.81 0.37
N GLN A 206 -15.04 -7.90 0.98
CA GLN A 206 -15.22 -8.14 2.40
C GLN A 206 -13.92 -7.81 3.12
N VAL A 207 -14.01 -7.08 4.22
CA VAL A 207 -12.89 -6.75 5.09
C VAL A 207 -13.16 -7.28 6.48
N SER A 208 -12.24 -8.03 7.06
CA SER A 208 -12.36 -8.54 8.43
C SER A 208 -11.05 -8.38 9.19
N ASN A 209 -11.13 -7.75 10.34
CA ASN A 209 -10.05 -7.54 11.29
C ASN A 209 -10.50 -7.94 12.70
N LYS A 210 -9.88 -8.97 13.27
CA LYS A 210 -10.10 -9.43 14.65
C LYS A 210 -9.05 -8.91 15.64
N GLY A 211 -8.09 -8.08 15.20
CA GLY A 211 -7.01 -7.58 16.02
C GLY A 211 -5.83 -8.52 16.18
N GLU A 212 -5.81 -9.63 15.43
CA GLU A 212 -4.73 -10.61 15.48
C GLU A 212 -3.42 -9.99 15.00
N LYS A 213 -2.39 -10.03 15.81
CA LYS A 213 -1.06 -9.47 15.52
C LYS A 213 -0.19 -10.46 14.77
N PHE A 214 0.89 -9.95 14.19
CA PHE A 214 1.86 -10.76 13.46
C PHE A 214 2.35 -11.95 14.28
N ASP A 215 2.23 -13.15 13.71
CA ASP A 215 2.72 -14.40 14.26
C ASP A 215 3.63 -15.08 13.23
N PRO A 216 4.97 -15.09 13.44
CA PRO A 216 5.90 -15.71 12.51
C PRO A 216 5.69 -17.24 12.37
N ALA A 217 5.04 -17.91 13.36
CA ALA A 217 4.73 -19.33 13.26
C ALA A 217 3.56 -19.60 12.29
N ALA A 218 2.66 -18.64 12.11
CA ALA A 218 1.50 -18.77 11.22
C ALA A 218 1.84 -18.43 9.74
N GLU A 219 3.01 -17.81 9.45
CA GLU A 219 3.28 -17.26 8.12
C GLU A 219 3.35 -18.29 7.00
N SER A 220 3.94 -19.45 7.22
CA SER A 220 4.00 -20.51 6.20
C SER A 220 2.60 -21.03 5.87
N GLY A 221 1.77 -21.24 6.90
CA GLY A 221 0.35 -21.61 6.74
C GLY A 221 -0.44 -20.53 6.02
N ARG A 222 -0.26 -19.26 6.40
CA ARG A 222 -0.92 -18.13 5.74
C ARG A 222 -0.60 -18.04 4.26
N GLN A 223 0.66 -18.18 3.88
CA GLN A 223 1.06 -18.06 2.48
C GLN A 223 0.54 -19.22 1.64
N LEU A 224 0.63 -20.45 2.13
CA LEU A 224 0.11 -21.62 1.44
C LEU A 224 -1.43 -21.61 1.37
N TYR A 225 -2.09 -21.19 2.45
CA TYR A 225 -3.53 -20.96 2.44
C TYR A 225 -3.95 -19.93 1.38
N ASN A 226 -3.29 -18.79 1.33
CA ASN A 226 -3.60 -17.75 0.35
C ASN A 226 -3.43 -18.28 -1.09
N GLU A 227 -2.38 -19.04 -1.36
CA GLU A 227 -2.15 -19.63 -2.67
C GLU A 227 -3.24 -20.64 -3.05
N TYR A 228 -3.59 -21.52 -2.12
CA TYR A 228 -4.62 -22.53 -2.31
C TYR A 228 -6.02 -21.93 -2.45
N PHE A 229 -6.37 -21.02 -1.54
CA PHE A 229 -7.73 -20.50 -1.43
C PHE A 229 -8.04 -19.41 -2.45
N GLY A 230 -7.18 -18.39 -2.60
CA GLY A 230 -7.53 -17.20 -3.38
C GLY A 230 -6.45 -16.63 -4.30
N GLY A 231 -5.31 -17.27 -4.41
CA GLY A 231 -4.10 -16.70 -4.99
C GLY A 231 -3.84 -16.91 -6.49
N GLY A 232 -4.78 -17.41 -7.26
CA GLY A 232 -4.54 -17.61 -8.70
C GLY A 232 -5.67 -18.34 -9.42
N MET A 233 -5.48 -18.64 -10.69
CA MET A 233 -6.51 -19.30 -11.54
C MET A 233 -6.87 -20.71 -11.08
N ASN A 234 -5.99 -21.38 -10.35
CA ASN A 234 -6.24 -22.72 -9.81
C ASN A 234 -6.77 -22.68 -8.35
N SER A 235 -6.94 -21.49 -7.77
CA SER A 235 -7.42 -21.33 -6.40
C SER A 235 -8.91 -21.66 -6.27
N ILE A 236 -9.32 -22.06 -5.08
CA ILE A 236 -10.72 -22.38 -4.75
C ILE A 236 -11.66 -21.22 -5.13
N VAL A 237 -11.29 -19.99 -4.75
CA VAL A 237 -12.10 -18.79 -5.07
C VAL A 237 -12.28 -18.61 -6.57
N PHE A 238 -11.23 -18.75 -7.36
CA PHE A 238 -11.33 -18.57 -8.79
C PHE A 238 -12.20 -19.68 -9.43
N GLN A 239 -11.99 -20.93 -9.05
CA GLN A 239 -12.74 -22.06 -9.58
C GLN A 239 -14.23 -21.96 -9.23
N GLU A 240 -14.56 -21.65 -7.98
CA GLU A 240 -15.95 -21.56 -7.53
C GLU A 240 -16.69 -20.32 -8.05
N MET A 241 -16.01 -19.16 -8.04
CA MET A 241 -16.67 -17.89 -8.37
C MET A 241 -16.75 -17.65 -9.88
N ARG A 242 -15.72 -18.05 -10.63
CA ARG A 242 -15.66 -17.79 -12.08
C ARG A 242 -16.01 -19.00 -12.91
N GLU A 243 -15.29 -20.11 -12.74
CA GLU A 243 -15.39 -21.26 -13.64
C GLU A 243 -16.67 -22.05 -13.42
N SER A 244 -17.02 -22.35 -12.16
CA SER A 244 -18.19 -23.19 -11.86
C SER A 244 -19.50 -22.43 -11.95
N ARG A 245 -19.56 -21.17 -11.48
CA ARG A 245 -20.81 -20.43 -11.30
C ARG A 245 -20.94 -19.19 -12.18
N GLY A 246 -19.89 -18.78 -12.86
CA GLY A 246 -19.90 -17.59 -13.72
C GLY A 246 -20.34 -16.30 -13.02
N LEU A 247 -20.03 -16.18 -11.72
CA LEU A 247 -20.46 -15.05 -10.88
C LEU A 247 -19.53 -13.84 -11.05
N ALA A 248 -18.29 -14.06 -11.47
CA ALA A 248 -17.28 -13.02 -11.50
C ALA A 248 -16.36 -13.08 -12.72
N TYR A 249 -15.96 -11.92 -13.22
CA TYR A 249 -14.82 -11.82 -14.14
C TYR A 249 -13.48 -12.04 -13.41
N SER A 250 -13.36 -11.46 -12.22
CA SER A 250 -12.21 -11.66 -11.34
C SER A 250 -12.68 -11.80 -9.90
N ALA A 251 -12.07 -12.73 -9.18
CA ALA A 251 -12.30 -12.93 -7.75
C ALA A 251 -10.96 -13.26 -7.08
N TRP A 252 -10.80 -12.76 -5.86
CA TRP A 252 -9.61 -12.93 -5.06
C TRP A 252 -9.96 -12.93 -3.58
N ALA A 253 -9.20 -13.68 -2.78
CA ALA A 253 -9.29 -13.66 -1.32
C ALA A 253 -7.93 -13.94 -0.69
N GLY A 254 -7.67 -13.36 0.49
CA GLY A 254 -6.46 -13.67 1.23
C GLY A 254 -6.35 -12.98 2.57
N MET A 255 -5.62 -13.61 3.47
CA MET A 255 -5.18 -13.03 4.73
C MET A 255 -3.96 -12.15 4.49
N LEU A 256 -4.11 -10.85 4.62
CA LEU A 256 -3.04 -9.87 4.42
C LEU A 256 -2.13 -9.80 5.64
N LYS A 257 -0.83 -9.90 5.40
CA LYS A 257 0.20 -9.74 6.43
C LYS A 257 0.29 -8.26 6.84
N PRO A 258 0.41 -7.94 8.14
CA PRO A 258 0.68 -6.57 8.58
C PRO A 258 2.05 -6.09 8.13
N SER A 259 2.21 -4.78 7.97
CA SER A 259 3.50 -4.15 7.65
C SER A 259 4.35 -3.88 8.88
N TYR A 260 3.75 -3.77 10.05
CA TYR A 260 4.40 -3.50 11.33
C TYR A 260 3.83 -4.41 12.42
N LEU A 261 4.61 -4.69 13.48
CA LEU A 261 4.15 -5.48 14.63
C LEU A 261 2.88 -4.95 15.29
N THR A 262 2.68 -3.65 15.23
CA THR A 262 1.49 -2.98 15.80
C THR A 262 0.23 -3.20 14.98
N ASP A 263 0.37 -3.49 13.69
CA ASP A 263 -0.76 -3.61 12.79
C ASP A 263 -1.35 -5.04 12.86
N PRO A 264 -2.65 -5.22 12.63
CA PRO A 264 -3.28 -6.54 12.64
C PRO A 264 -3.20 -7.24 11.28
N TYR A 265 -3.40 -8.56 11.28
CA TYR A 265 -3.82 -9.27 10.06
C TYR A 265 -5.21 -8.81 9.63
N THR A 266 -5.43 -8.78 8.33
CA THR A 266 -6.74 -8.44 7.75
C THR A 266 -7.11 -9.47 6.68
N LEU A 267 -8.24 -10.16 6.85
CA LEU A 267 -8.80 -10.97 5.77
C LEU A 267 -9.53 -10.05 4.81
N ARG A 268 -9.22 -10.18 3.53
CA ARG A 268 -9.85 -9.40 2.47
C ARG A 268 -10.25 -10.29 1.32
N THR A 269 -11.46 -10.06 0.80
CA THR A 269 -11.91 -10.62 -0.47
C THR A 269 -12.14 -9.49 -1.47
N GLN A 270 -12.14 -9.79 -2.74
CA GLN A 270 -12.53 -8.86 -3.78
C GLN A 270 -13.16 -9.62 -4.95
N ILE A 271 -14.21 -9.06 -5.50
CA ILE A 271 -14.89 -9.58 -6.67
C ILE A 271 -15.32 -8.44 -7.59
N ALA A 272 -15.24 -8.69 -8.89
CA ALA A 272 -15.89 -7.88 -9.92
C ALA A 272 -17.04 -8.71 -10.50
N THR A 273 -18.28 -8.23 -10.35
CA THR A 273 -19.50 -8.96 -10.74
C THR A 273 -20.54 -8.02 -11.33
N GLN A 274 -21.66 -8.58 -11.80
CA GLN A 274 -22.83 -7.81 -12.25
C GLN A 274 -23.75 -7.48 -11.06
N ASN A 275 -24.54 -6.41 -11.19
CA ASN A 275 -25.46 -5.97 -10.13
C ASN A 275 -26.42 -7.08 -9.67
N ASP A 276 -27.02 -7.78 -10.62
CA ASP A 276 -27.98 -8.87 -10.39
C ASP A 276 -27.37 -10.14 -9.78
N LYS A 277 -26.05 -10.31 -9.87
CA LYS A 277 -25.31 -11.45 -9.32
C LYS A 277 -24.66 -11.17 -7.96
N MET A 278 -24.79 -9.96 -7.43
CA MET A 278 -24.08 -9.55 -6.21
C MET A 278 -24.43 -10.43 -5.00
N ILE A 279 -25.71 -10.72 -4.80
CA ILE A 279 -26.17 -11.55 -3.66
C ILE A 279 -25.65 -12.98 -3.78
N ASP A 280 -25.70 -13.56 -4.98
CA ASP A 280 -25.18 -14.91 -5.23
C ASP A 280 -23.65 -14.95 -4.97
N ALA A 281 -22.95 -13.88 -5.37
CA ALA A 281 -21.53 -13.73 -5.10
C ALA A 281 -21.22 -13.65 -3.60
N ILE A 282 -21.99 -12.87 -2.83
CA ILE A 282 -21.85 -12.78 -1.38
C ILE A 282 -22.09 -14.15 -0.72
N ASN A 283 -23.21 -14.80 -1.08
CA ASN A 283 -23.56 -16.10 -0.52
C ASN A 283 -22.51 -17.16 -0.84
N THR A 284 -22.02 -17.19 -2.07
CA THR A 284 -20.98 -18.13 -2.48
C THR A 284 -19.66 -17.87 -1.73
N PHE A 285 -19.22 -16.61 -1.59
CA PHE A 285 -18.04 -16.29 -0.81
C PHE A 285 -18.19 -16.73 0.65
N ASN A 286 -19.33 -16.44 1.27
CA ASN A 286 -19.60 -16.82 2.65
C ASN A 286 -19.61 -18.35 2.82
N ASP A 287 -20.15 -19.07 1.83
CA ASP A 287 -20.15 -20.53 1.85
C ASP A 287 -18.74 -21.09 1.75
N ILE A 288 -17.96 -20.72 0.72
CA ILE A 288 -16.60 -21.26 0.54
C ILE A 288 -15.62 -20.82 1.62
N ILE A 289 -15.84 -19.68 2.28
CA ILE A 289 -15.05 -19.23 3.43
C ILE A 289 -15.38 -20.08 4.67
N ASN A 290 -16.64 -20.48 4.88
CA ASN A 290 -17.01 -21.24 6.05
C ASN A 290 -16.92 -22.76 5.82
N ASN A 291 -17.13 -23.21 4.59
CA ASN A 291 -17.12 -24.61 4.15
C ASN A 291 -16.12 -24.75 2.99
N MET A 292 -14.85 -24.45 3.26
CA MET A 292 -13.81 -24.47 2.23
C MET A 292 -13.77 -25.83 1.52
N PRO A 293 -13.92 -25.87 0.18
CA PRO A 293 -13.76 -27.10 -0.58
C PRO A 293 -12.35 -27.69 -0.38
N GLU A 294 -12.29 -29.00 -0.16
CA GLU A 294 -11.07 -29.77 0.02
C GLU A 294 -10.70 -30.47 -1.29
N SER A 295 -9.54 -30.15 -1.84
CA SER A 295 -9.07 -30.72 -3.11
C SER A 295 -7.57 -30.98 -3.06
N GLU A 296 -7.18 -32.23 -2.99
CA GLU A 296 -5.78 -32.63 -3.08
C GLU A 296 -5.12 -32.18 -4.40
N ALA A 297 -5.86 -32.18 -5.50
CA ALA A 297 -5.35 -31.72 -6.78
C ALA A 297 -5.04 -30.21 -6.79
N ALA A 298 -5.96 -29.40 -6.28
CA ALA A 298 -5.75 -27.95 -6.15
C ALA A 298 -4.63 -27.63 -5.14
N PHE A 299 -4.58 -28.37 -4.04
CA PHE A 299 -3.50 -28.24 -3.05
C PHE A 299 -2.12 -28.54 -3.66
N LYS A 300 -2.01 -29.64 -4.41
CA LYS A 300 -0.76 -30.00 -5.09
C LYS A 300 -0.33 -28.91 -6.06
N LEU A 301 -1.24 -28.38 -6.88
CA LEU A 301 -0.94 -27.30 -7.82
C LEU A 301 -0.49 -26.02 -7.10
N ALA A 302 -1.15 -25.63 -6.00
CA ALA A 302 -0.78 -24.48 -5.20
C ALA A 302 0.61 -24.64 -4.58
N LYS A 303 0.87 -25.77 -3.95
CA LYS A 303 2.16 -26.10 -3.31
C LYS A 303 3.30 -26.14 -4.34
N ASP A 304 3.13 -26.90 -5.43
CA ASP A 304 4.16 -27.05 -6.46
C ASP A 304 4.45 -25.71 -7.14
N GLY A 305 3.42 -24.93 -7.44
CA GLY A 305 3.54 -23.58 -8.01
C GLY A 305 4.29 -22.62 -7.09
N MET A 306 3.99 -22.64 -5.79
CA MET A 306 4.68 -21.83 -4.78
C MET A 306 6.17 -22.23 -4.66
N ILE A 307 6.49 -23.53 -4.60
CA ILE A 307 7.87 -24.02 -4.57
C ILE A 307 8.63 -23.62 -5.85
N ALA A 308 8.00 -23.76 -7.02
CA ALA A 308 8.60 -23.38 -8.30
C ALA A 308 8.93 -21.87 -8.34
N ARG A 309 8.01 -21.00 -7.92
CA ARG A 309 8.28 -19.56 -7.81
C ARG A 309 9.45 -19.29 -6.86
N MET A 310 9.45 -19.84 -5.65
CA MET A 310 10.55 -19.63 -4.69
C MET A 310 11.92 -20.07 -5.22
N ARG A 311 11.98 -21.05 -6.14
CA ARG A 311 13.22 -21.48 -6.80
C ARG A 311 13.69 -20.56 -7.93
N THR A 312 12.77 -19.86 -8.57
CA THR A 312 13.04 -19.00 -9.73
C THR A 312 13.17 -17.54 -9.38
N ASP A 313 12.45 -17.08 -8.36
CA ASP A 313 12.47 -15.69 -7.93
C ASP A 313 13.83 -15.33 -7.33
N ARG A 314 14.35 -14.20 -7.77
CA ARG A 314 15.62 -13.69 -7.29
C ARG A 314 15.40 -12.34 -6.61
N THR A 315 15.87 -12.24 -5.38
CA THR A 315 16.00 -10.95 -4.71
C THR A 315 17.24 -10.26 -5.24
N ILE A 316 17.08 -9.14 -5.91
CA ILE A 316 18.17 -8.41 -6.56
C ILE A 316 18.17 -6.94 -6.15
N LYS A 317 19.35 -6.32 -6.24
CA LYS A 317 19.52 -4.88 -6.01
C LYS A 317 18.92 -4.44 -4.67
N MET A 318 18.15 -3.35 -4.71
CA MET A 318 17.52 -2.77 -3.52
C MET A 318 16.50 -3.70 -2.83
N ASP A 319 15.97 -4.73 -3.52
CA ASP A 319 15.04 -5.69 -2.91
C ASP A 319 15.65 -6.41 -1.71
N VAL A 320 16.97 -6.67 -1.74
CA VAL A 320 17.72 -7.24 -0.60
C VAL A 320 17.56 -6.35 0.65
N ILE A 321 17.67 -5.04 0.47
CA ILE A 321 17.56 -4.07 1.57
C ILE A 321 16.11 -3.95 2.03
N TRP A 322 15.15 -3.90 1.09
CA TRP A 322 13.73 -3.77 1.42
C TRP A 322 13.18 -5.00 2.12
N ASP A 323 13.61 -6.21 1.75
CA ASP A 323 13.26 -7.44 2.44
C ASP A 323 13.78 -7.44 3.88
N TYR A 324 15.05 -7.03 4.07
CA TYR A 324 15.66 -6.92 5.39
C TYR A 324 14.93 -5.90 6.28
N ILE A 325 14.63 -4.71 5.75
CA ILE A 325 13.91 -3.66 6.50
C ILE A 325 12.49 -4.11 6.83
N SER A 326 11.81 -4.76 5.89
CA SER A 326 10.45 -5.28 6.11
C SER A 326 10.43 -6.36 7.19
N ALA A 327 11.46 -7.21 7.24
CA ALA A 327 11.63 -8.19 8.32
C ALA A 327 11.83 -7.48 9.68
N GLN A 328 12.68 -6.44 9.74
CA GLN A 328 12.89 -5.67 10.98
C GLN A 328 11.62 -5.01 11.51
N TYR A 329 10.72 -4.52 10.63
CA TYR A 329 9.44 -3.93 11.04
C TYR A 329 8.49 -4.92 11.70
N LEU A 330 8.70 -6.21 11.41
CA LEU A 330 7.99 -7.33 12.00
C LEU A 330 8.80 -8.02 13.12
N GLY A 331 9.85 -7.36 13.63
CA GLY A 331 10.69 -7.89 14.72
C GLY A 331 11.51 -9.12 14.31
N GLN A 332 11.71 -9.33 13.00
CA GLN A 332 12.52 -10.44 12.47
C GLN A 332 13.90 -9.93 12.05
N ASN A 333 14.91 -10.74 12.27
CA ASN A 333 16.30 -10.47 11.91
C ASN A 333 16.89 -11.55 10.99
N VAL A 334 16.04 -12.40 10.44
CA VAL A 334 16.40 -13.49 9.52
C VAL A 334 15.51 -13.44 8.27
N ASP A 335 16.02 -14.00 7.18
CA ASP A 335 15.24 -14.15 5.95
C ASP A 335 14.15 -15.22 6.14
N SER A 336 12.90 -14.81 6.24
CA SER A 336 11.75 -15.70 6.45
C SER A 336 11.48 -16.65 5.28
N ARG A 337 12.06 -16.41 4.08
CA ARG A 337 11.89 -17.26 2.89
C ARG A 337 12.55 -18.63 3.08
N ILE A 338 13.66 -18.70 3.83
CA ILE A 338 14.32 -19.96 4.13
C ILE A 338 13.38 -20.88 4.93
N LYS A 339 12.77 -20.33 6.00
CA LYS A 339 11.78 -21.06 6.80
C LYS A 339 10.59 -21.47 5.95
N LEU A 340 10.02 -20.53 5.19
CA LEU A 340 8.89 -20.78 4.32
C LEU A 340 9.15 -21.92 3.34
N TYR A 341 10.30 -21.89 2.65
CA TYR A 341 10.67 -22.93 1.68
C TYR A 341 10.75 -24.32 2.32
N ASN A 342 11.34 -24.41 3.51
CA ASN A 342 11.46 -25.68 4.23
C ASN A 342 10.10 -26.18 4.75
N ASP A 343 9.29 -25.28 5.29
CA ASP A 343 7.97 -25.64 5.83
C ASP A 343 7.05 -26.15 4.71
N VAL A 344 6.93 -25.38 3.61
CA VAL A 344 5.99 -25.72 2.52
C VAL A 344 6.28 -27.08 1.90
N GLN A 345 7.54 -27.50 1.82
CA GLN A 345 7.87 -28.83 1.30
C GLN A 345 7.24 -29.99 2.10
N ASN A 346 7.03 -29.78 3.40
CA ASN A 346 6.49 -30.79 4.32
C ASN A 346 5.00 -30.59 4.65
N MET A 347 4.41 -29.44 4.29
CA MET A 347 3.01 -29.15 4.57
C MET A 347 2.07 -30.01 3.72
N THR A 348 0.92 -30.30 4.29
CA THR A 348 -0.17 -31.11 3.73
C THR A 348 -1.44 -30.27 3.55
N LEU A 349 -2.45 -30.82 2.89
CA LEU A 349 -3.77 -30.19 2.82
C LEU A 349 -4.37 -29.96 4.22
N GLN A 350 -4.10 -30.87 5.18
CA GLN A 350 -4.56 -30.71 6.56
C GLN A 350 -4.03 -29.43 7.21
N ASP A 351 -2.78 -29.03 6.95
CA ASP A 351 -2.22 -27.79 7.49
C ASP A 351 -2.98 -26.55 6.96
N VAL A 352 -3.45 -26.59 5.71
CA VAL A 352 -4.29 -25.55 5.11
C VAL A 352 -5.68 -25.52 5.75
N ILE A 353 -6.28 -26.71 5.99
CA ILE A 353 -7.56 -26.86 6.67
C ILE A 353 -7.47 -26.35 8.12
N ASP A 354 -6.42 -26.67 8.82
CA ASP A 354 -6.16 -26.20 10.20
C ASP A 354 -5.99 -24.68 10.23
N TYR A 355 -5.27 -24.10 9.25
CA TYR A 355 -5.17 -22.66 9.11
C TYR A 355 -6.52 -22.02 8.87
N GLN A 356 -7.33 -22.57 7.95
CA GLN A 356 -8.70 -22.14 7.66
C GLN A 356 -9.55 -22.11 8.93
N ASN A 357 -9.57 -23.21 9.68
CA ASN A 357 -10.38 -23.37 10.89
C ASN A 357 -9.96 -22.39 12.00
N LYS A 358 -8.66 -22.18 12.17
CA LYS A 358 -8.12 -21.31 13.23
C LYS A 358 -8.24 -19.83 12.90
N TRP A 359 -7.93 -19.43 11.66
CA TRP A 359 -7.72 -18.02 11.31
C TRP A 359 -8.84 -17.41 10.47
N ILE A 360 -9.61 -18.21 9.72
CA ILE A 360 -10.50 -17.72 8.69
C ILE A 360 -11.97 -17.94 9.04
N LYS A 361 -12.34 -19.15 9.40
CA LYS A 361 -13.73 -19.55 9.65
C LYS A 361 -14.41 -18.72 10.74
N GLY A 362 -15.69 -18.41 10.55
CA GLY A 362 -16.51 -17.73 11.55
C GLY A 362 -16.15 -16.26 11.79
N ARG A 363 -15.59 -15.57 10.79
CA ARG A 363 -15.35 -14.12 10.86
C ARG A 363 -16.61 -13.33 10.55
N THR A 364 -16.66 -12.12 11.11
CA THR A 364 -17.58 -11.05 10.74
C THR A 364 -16.92 -10.15 9.69
N TYR A 365 -17.72 -9.47 8.87
CA TYR A 365 -17.23 -8.70 7.74
C TYR A 365 -17.83 -7.30 7.65
N THR A 366 -17.02 -6.33 7.26
CA THR A 366 -17.50 -5.11 6.63
C THR A 366 -17.49 -5.33 5.12
N TYR A 367 -18.67 -5.39 4.52
CA TYR A 367 -18.83 -5.45 3.06
C TYR A 367 -18.71 -4.05 2.48
N CYS A 368 -17.97 -3.92 1.40
CA CYS A 368 -17.78 -2.69 0.63
C CYS A 368 -18.34 -2.91 -0.76
N ILE A 369 -19.45 -2.27 -1.10
CA ILE A 369 -20.11 -2.40 -2.41
C ILE A 369 -20.06 -1.05 -3.10
N LEU A 370 -19.42 -1.01 -4.27
CA LEU A 370 -19.43 0.15 -5.14
C LEU A 370 -20.41 -0.10 -6.28
N GLY A 371 -21.59 0.54 -6.23
CA GLY A 371 -22.63 0.31 -7.21
C GLY A 371 -23.82 1.26 -7.07
N ASP A 372 -24.76 1.20 -8.02
CA ASP A 372 -26.01 1.95 -7.92
C ASP A 372 -27.04 1.12 -7.13
N LYS A 373 -27.51 1.68 -6.01
CA LYS A 373 -28.52 1.02 -5.17
C LYS A 373 -29.84 0.69 -5.88
N LYS A 374 -30.14 1.37 -6.99
CA LYS A 374 -31.33 1.08 -7.80
C LYS A 374 -31.22 -0.24 -8.55
N GLU A 375 -30.00 -0.67 -8.82
CA GLU A 375 -29.65 -1.89 -9.53
C GLU A 375 -29.34 -3.06 -8.58
N LEU A 376 -29.25 -2.80 -7.26
CA LEU A 376 -28.88 -3.79 -6.24
C LEU A 376 -30.13 -4.34 -5.54
N ASP A 377 -30.13 -5.64 -5.23
CA ASP A 377 -31.16 -6.25 -4.36
C ASP A 377 -30.94 -5.82 -2.90
N MET A 378 -31.46 -4.64 -2.58
CA MET A 378 -31.34 -4.02 -1.26
C MET A 378 -32.03 -4.83 -0.15
N GLU A 379 -33.09 -5.56 -0.46
CA GLU A 379 -33.79 -6.36 0.53
C GLU A 379 -32.98 -7.60 0.95
N SER A 380 -32.31 -8.23 0.01
CA SER A 380 -31.43 -9.35 0.32
C SER A 380 -30.15 -8.87 1.01
N LEU A 381 -29.60 -7.71 0.63
CA LEU A 381 -28.45 -7.11 1.33
C LEU A 381 -28.75 -6.82 2.81
N LYS A 382 -29.93 -6.28 3.14
CA LYS A 382 -30.35 -6.04 4.53
C LYS A 382 -30.42 -7.32 5.38
N LYS A 383 -30.61 -8.49 4.77
CA LYS A 383 -30.57 -9.78 5.48
C LYS A 383 -29.13 -10.22 5.81
N VAL A 384 -28.13 -9.76 5.04
CA VAL A 384 -26.72 -10.02 5.32
C VAL A 384 -26.23 -9.17 6.50
N GLY A 385 -26.68 -7.91 6.57
CA GLY A 385 -26.34 -7.02 7.68
C GLY A 385 -26.88 -5.60 7.49
N PRO A 386 -26.71 -4.73 8.49
CA PRO A 386 -27.06 -3.30 8.39
C PRO A 386 -26.38 -2.64 7.20
N VAL A 387 -27.17 -1.94 6.39
CA VAL A 387 -26.69 -1.21 5.21
C VAL A 387 -26.51 0.26 5.54
N ILE A 388 -25.32 0.78 5.28
CA ILE A 388 -24.90 2.16 5.49
C ILE A 388 -24.50 2.74 4.15
N GLU A 389 -25.25 3.72 3.67
CA GLU A 389 -24.96 4.44 2.43
C GLU A 389 -23.94 5.54 2.71
N LEU A 390 -22.85 5.58 1.93
CA LEU A 390 -21.79 6.58 2.00
C LEU A 390 -21.85 7.46 0.75
N LYS A 391 -21.46 8.73 0.90
CA LYS A 391 -21.25 9.63 -0.22
C LYS A 391 -19.80 9.57 -0.69
N GLN A 392 -19.53 10.07 -1.88
CA GLN A 392 -18.15 10.20 -2.37
C GLN A 392 -17.29 11.06 -1.43
N GLU A 393 -17.85 12.13 -0.88
CA GLU A 393 -17.15 13.00 0.07
C GLU A 393 -16.72 12.25 1.34
N ASP A 394 -17.54 11.33 1.82
CA ASP A 394 -17.22 10.51 3.02
C ASP A 394 -15.98 9.64 2.79
N ILE A 395 -15.87 9.04 1.60
CA ILE A 395 -14.78 8.10 1.29
C ILE A 395 -13.51 8.79 0.77
N PHE A 396 -13.63 9.96 0.15
CA PHE A 396 -12.48 10.73 -0.34
C PHE A 396 -11.94 11.73 0.68
N GLY A 397 -12.79 12.24 1.57
CA GLY A 397 -12.44 13.26 2.56
C GLY A 397 -12.31 14.68 1.97
N TYR A 398 -12.81 14.90 0.73
CA TYR A 398 -12.86 16.19 0.04
C TYR A 398 -13.99 16.26 -0.96
#